data_99e3a2df900becbeae786791c9372a62
#
_entry.id   99e3a2df900becbeae786791c9372a62
#
_cell.length_a   1.000
_cell.length_b   1.000
_cell.length_c   1.000
_cell.angle_alpha   90.00
_cell.angle_beta   90.00
_cell.angle_gamma   90.00
#
_symmetry.space_group_name_H-M   'P 1'
#
loop_
_entity.id
_entity.type
_entity.pdbx_description
1 polymer ?
#
loop_
_entity_poly.entity_id
_entity_poly.type
_entity_poly.pdbx_seq_one_letter_code
_entity_poly.pdbx_strand_id
1 'polypeptide(L)'
;MNTNTRPVNFIHFHGLTLLVIEHGGVEYVSLKPLSDLAGIDWRNTKKSMESAENITLMGAKWLKSPVFAGQGGDITPTPDTLYIQLDRARMYLARINTARMRAHGNTDGAETLLNLQVEWATALHASETTGVAIKKGHREGLATLMGLIKARVGAASAAERTALTSLIANTLAELGQPLPAEKQGELPGV
;
A
#
# COMPACT_ATOMS: atom_id res chain seq x y z
N MET A 1 19.80 3.51 23.68
CA MET A 1 19.22 4.26 22.55
C MET A 1 17.72 4.21 22.72
N ASN A 2 17.06 5.34 23.02
CA ASN A 2 15.59 5.42 23.09
C ASN A 2 15.04 5.40 21.67
N THR A 3 14.67 4.24 21.19
CA THR A 3 13.90 4.12 19.93
C THR A 3 12.48 4.59 20.21
N ASN A 4 12.24 5.88 19.98
CA ASN A 4 10.95 6.49 20.22
C ASN A 4 9.96 5.99 19.16
N THR A 5 8.87 5.38 19.58
CA THR A 5 7.75 4.98 18.70
C THR A 5 6.87 6.20 18.48
N ARG A 6 6.68 6.62 17.23
CA ARG A 6 5.83 7.76 16.89
C ARG A 6 4.77 7.38 15.86
N PRO A 7 3.55 7.95 15.94
CA PRO A 7 2.57 7.80 14.87
C PRO A 7 3.06 8.57 13.64
N VAL A 8 2.88 7.98 12.46
CA VAL A 8 3.29 8.59 11.18
C VAL A 8 2.07 8.93 10.36
N ASN A 9 1.16 7.98 10.18
CA ASN A 9 0.02 8.12 9.29
C ASN A 9 -1.09 7.11 9.63
N PHE A 10 -2.25 7.30 8.98
CA PHE A 10 -3.31 6.32 8.92
C PHE A 10 -3.43 5.82 7.49
N ILE A 11 -3.51 4.52 7.31
CA ILE A 11 -3.82 3.91 6.02
C ILE A 11 -5.22 3.32 6.05
N HIS A 12 -5.96 3.51 4.96
CA HIS A 12 -7.27 2.88 4.79
C HIS A 12 -7.10 1.62 3.97
N PHE A 13 -7.52 0.51 4.55
CA PHE A 13 -7.44 -0.80 3.92
C PHE A 13 -8.79 -1.49 4.04
N HIS A 14 -9.56 -1.58 2.94
CA HIS A 14 -10.85 -2.28 2.85
C HIS A 14 -11.78 -2.04 4.04
N GLY A 15 -12.05 -0.76 4.34
CA GLY A 15 -12.92 -0.34 5.43
C GLY A 15 -12.27 -0.31 6.82
N LEU A 16 -11.02 -0.76 6.94
CA LEU A 16 -10.21 -0.59 8.15
C LEU A 16 -9.35 0.65 8.05
N THR A 17 -9.30 1.39 9.14
CA THR A 17 -8.29 2.43 9.34
C THR A 17 -7.18 1.86 10.22
N LEU A 18 -5.99 1.73 9.66
CA LEU A 18 -4.82 1.18 10.33
C LEU A 18 -3.87 2.31 10.70
N LEU A 19 -3.49 2.35 11.97
CA LEU A 19 -2.45 3.25 12.44
C LEU A 19 -1.08 2.73 12.01
N VAL A 20 -0.31 3.57 11.32
CA VAL A 20 1.09 3.33 11.00
C VAL A 20 1.96 4.04 12.03
N ILE A 21 2.86 3.33 12.63
CA ILE A 21 3.86 3.84 13.57
C ILE A 21 5.26 3.65 12.98
N GLU A 22 6.15 4.57 13.31
CA GLU A 22 7.58 4.43 13.01
C GLU A 22 8.33 4.03 14.28
N HIS A 23 9.21 3.06 14.14
CA HIS A 23 10.10 2.62 15.19
C HIS A 23 11.47 2.26 14.61
N GLY A 24 12.49 3.05 14.98
CA GLY A 24 13.85 2.84 14.46
C GLY A 24 14.00 3.04 12.94
N GLY A 25 13.24 3.97 12.34
CA GLY A 25 13.27 4.24 10.90
C GLY A 25 12.49 3.24 10.05
N VAL A 26 11.74 2.32 10.67
CA VAL A 26 10.91 1.33 9.98
C VAL A 26 9.43 1.57 10.33
N GLU A 27 8.57 1.48 9.34
CA GLU A 27 7.12 1.62 9.52
C GLU A 27 6.48 0.28 9.89
N TYR A 28 5.56 0.33 10.84
CA TYR A 28 4.86 -0.82 11.39
C TYR A 28 3.36 -0.58 11.43
N VAL A 29 2.59 -1.65 11.31
CA VAL A 29 1.13 -1.66 11.44
C VAL A 29 0.70 -2.68 12.48
N SER A 30 -0.34 -2.35 13.26
CA SER A 30 -0.87 -3.28 14.27
C SER A 30 -1.46 -4.52 13.60
N LEU A 31 -1.06 -5.69 14.11
CA LEU A 31 -1.51 -6.97 13.58
C LEU A 31 -2.94 -7.32 14.01
N LYS A 32 -3.40 -6.82 15.17
CA LYS A 32 -4.71 -7.19 15.70
C LYS A 32 -5.88 -6.81 14.78
N PRO A 33 -5.99 -5.58 14.25
CA PRO A 33 -7.04 -5.24 13.30
C PRO A 33 -7.06 -6.11 12.05
N LEU A 34 -5.87 -6.50 11.55
CA LEU A 34 -5.74 -7.37 10.39
C LEU A 34 -6.22 -8.79 10.69
N SER A 35 -5.97 -9.29 11.90
CA SER A 35 -6.46 -10.60 12.34
C SER A 35 -7.96 -10.61 12.57
N ASP A 36 -8.50 -9.53 13.14
CA ASP A 36 -9.94 -9.36 13.37
C ASP A 36 -10.69 -9.30 12.02
N LEU A 37 -10.18 -8.56 11.03
CA LEU A 37 -10.71 -8.55 9.65
C LEU A 37 -10.75 -9.96 9.05
N ALA A 38 -9.68 -10.72 9.26
CA ALA A 38 -9.57 -12.08 8.75
C ALA A 38 -10.43 -13.10 9.51
N GLY A 39 -11.09 -12.71 10.60
CA GLY A 39 -11.83 -13.63 11.48
C GLY A 39 -10.93 -14.69 12.13
N ILE A 40 -9.65 -14.38 12.32
CA ILE A 40 -8.69 -15.27 12.94
C ILE A 40 -8.61 -14.96 14.44
N ASP A 41 -8.70 -16.01 15.25
CA ASP A 41 -8.53 -15.89 16.69
C ASP A 41 -7.19 -15.23 17.04
N TRP A 42 -7.25 -14.15 17.82
CA TRP A 42 -6.07 -13.37 18.19
C TRP A 42 -5.02 -14.17 18.94
N ARG A 43 -5.45 -15.11 19.79
CA ARG A 43 -4.53 -15.95 20.56
C ARG A 43 -3.70 -16.85 19.63
N ASN A 44 -4.33 -17.41 18.61
CA ASN A 44 -3.66 -18.23 17.60
C ASN A 44 -2.72 -17.39 16.72
N THR A 45 -3.14 -16.19 16.32
CA THR A 45 -2.29 -15.25 15.58
C THR A 45 -1.05 -14.88 16.36
N LYS A 46 -1.21 -14.50 17.63
CA LYS A 46 -0.12 -14.16 18.53
C LYS A 46 0.88 -15.30 18.63
N LYS A 47 0.43 -16.50 18.97
CA LYS A 47 1.27 -17.69 19.09
C LYS A 47 2.03 -18.01 17.78
N SER A 48 1.37 -17.88 16.64
CA SER A 48 2.00 -18.09 15.33
C SER A 48 3.09 -17.06 15.04
N MET A 49 2.88 -15.80 15.39
CA MET A 49 3.84 -14.71 15.14
C MET A 49 5.04 -14.70 16.09
N GLU A 50 4.97 -15.42 17.20
CA GLU A 50 6.09 -15.58 18.14
C GLU A 50 7.16 -16.59 17.66
N SER A 51 6.91 -17.33 16.59
CA SER A 51 7.92 -18.20 16.00
C SER A 51 9.07 -17.39 15.39
N ALA A 52 10.30 -17.87 15.51
CA ALA A 52 11.48 -17.20 14.97
C ALA A 52 11.37 -16.94 13.45
N GLU A 53 10.78 -17.87 12.72
CA GLU A 53 10.53 -17.75 11.29
C GLU A 53 9.58 -16.59 10.98
N ASN A 54 8.43 -16.51 11.67
CA ASN A 54 7.45 -15.43 11.43
C ASN A 54 7.94 -14.07 11.94
N ILE A 55 8.72 -14.03 13.03
CA ILE A 55 9.39 -12.80 13.47
C ILE A 55 10.31 -12.28 12.36
N THR A 56 11.11 -13.15 11.76
CA THR A 56 12.01 -12.77 10.67
C THR A 56 11.22 -12.37 9.40
N LEU A 57 10.24 -13.19 9.02
CA LEU A 57 9.49 -13.01 7.78
C LEU A 57 8.60 -11.77 7.79
N MET A 58 7.91 -11.52 8.92
CA MET A 58 6.96 -10.41 9.06
C MET A 58 7.57 -9.18 9.74
N GLY A 59 8.80 -9.28 10.24
CA GLY A 59 9.43 -8.25 11.06
C GLY A 59 8.59 -7.96 12.32
N ALA A 60 7.99 -9.00 12.90
CA ALA A 60 7.07 -8.85 14.03
C ALA A 60 7.78 -8.34 15.27
N LYS A 61 7.18 -7.35 15.94
CA LYS A 61 7.70 -6.76 17.19
C LYS A 61 6.58 -6.41 18.14
N TRP A 62 6.86 -6.55 19.43
CA TRP A 62 6.04 -5.99 20.50
C TRP A 62 6.45 -4.53 20.70
N LEU A 63 5.52 -3.61 20.45
CA LEU A 63 5.75 -2.18 20.58
C LEU A 63 4.63 -1.54 21.41
N LYS A 64 4.97 -0.50 22.14
CA LYS A 64 3.97 0.33 22.82
C LYS A 64 3.22 1.15 21.78
N SER A 65 1.89 1.05 21.80
CA SER A 65 1.06 1.89 20.95
C SER A 65 1.20 3.35 21.40
N PRO A 66 1.38 4.31 20.48
CA PRO A 66 1.38 5.72 20.88
C PRO A 66 0.03 6.06 21.48
N VAL A 67 0.07 6.72 22.65
CA VAL A 67 -1.13 7.21 23.32
C VAL A 67 -1.62 8.43 22.55
N PHE A 68 -2.77 8.37 21.93
CA PHE A 68 -3.47 9.57 21.52
C PHE A 68 -4.08 10.19 22.80
N ALA A 69 -3.59 11.36 23.20
CA ALA A 69 -4.21 12.11 24.28
C ALA A 69 -5.65 12.45 23.87
N GLY A 70 -6.60 11.65 24.32
CA GLY A 70 -8.01 12.05 24.36
C GLY A 70 -8.13 13.27 25.28
N GLN A 71 -9.18 14.06 25.13
CA GLN A 71 -9.44 15.30 25.87
C GLN A 71 -9.56 15.14 27.41
N GLY A 72 -8.61 14.46 28.04
CA GLY A 72 -8.67 14.16 29.47
C GLY A 72 -7.33 14.02 30.18
N GLY A 73 -6.22 14.12 29.47
CA GLY A 73 -4.89 14.28 30.08
C GLY A 73 -4.30 13.08 30.83
N ASP A 74 -5.04 12.03 31.08
CA ASP A 74 -4.54 10.83 31.75
C ASP A 74 -3.87 9.89 30.74
N ILE A 75 -2.54 9.82 30.83
CA ILE A 75 -1.71 8.88 30.06
C ILE A 75 -1.88 7.49 30.69
N THR A 76 -2.85 6.72 30.20
CA THR A 76 -2.95 5.30 30.56
C THR A 76 -1.85 4.56 29.79
N PRO A 77 -0.96 3.81 30.47
CA PRO A 77 0.05 3.02 29.77
C PRO A 77 -0.63 2.01 28.87
N THR A 78 -0.47 2.19 27.56
CA THR A 78 -1.02 1.27 26.58
C THR A 78 -0.21 -0.02 26.62
N PRO A 79 -0.85 -1.21 26.72
CA PRO A 79 -0.14 -2.47 26.72
C PRO A 79 0.65 -2.65 25.43
N ASP A 80 1.76 -3.37 25.49
CA ASP A 80 2.51 -3.74 24.32
C ASP A 80 1.60 -4.48 23.33
N THR A 81 1.60 -4.01 22.10
CA THR A 81 0.82 -4.57 20.99
C THR A 81 1.76 -5.18 19.96
N LEU A 82 1.33 -6.27 19.34
CA LEU A 82 2.11 -6.92 18.30
C LEU A 82 1.93 -6.17 16.98
N TYR A 83 3.04 -5.72 16.42
CA TYR A 83 3.13 -5.03 15.15
C TYR A 83 3.92 -5.85 14.15
N ILE A 84 3.63 -5.66 12.86
CA ILE A 84 4.41 -6.20 11.73
C ILE A 84 4.88 -5.05 10.86
N GLN A 85 5.97 -5.25 10.11
CA GLN A 85 6.44 -4.24 9.16
C GLN A 85 5.37 -3.97 8.09
N LEU A 86 5.17 -2.70 7.77
CA LEU A 86 4.11 -2.28 6.84
C LEU A 86 4.30 -2.88 5.44
N ASP A 87 5.52 -2.93 4.94
CA ASP A 87 5.88 -3.53 3.65
C ASP A 87 5.56 -5.03 3.57
N ARG A 88 5.53 -5.71 4.72
CA ARG A 88 5.24 -7.15 4.86
C ARG A 88 3.79 -7.47 5.20
N ALA A 89 2.98 -6.46 5.49
CA ALA A 89 1.56 -6.65 5.82
C ALA A 89 0.78 -7.37 4.70
N ARG A 90 1.12 -7.11 3.43
CA ARG A 90 0.53 -7.82 2.28
C ARG A 90 0.86 -9.31 2.28
N MET A 91 2.09 -9.68 2.65
CA MET A 91 2.48 -11.09 2.77
C MET A 91 1.69 -11.80 3.87
N TYR A 92 1.44 -11.14 5.01
CA TYR A 92 0.57 -11.66 6.05
C TYR A 92 -0.84 -11.93 5.50
N LEU A 93 -1.43 -10.96 4.81
CA LEU A 93 -2.77 -11.08 4.22
C LEU A 93 -2.83 -12.13 3.11
N ALA A 94 -1.76 -12.30 2.31
CA ALA A 94 -1.68 -13.32 1.28
C ALA A 94 -1.70 -14.77 1.83
N ARG A 95 -1.32 -14.96 3.10
CA ARG A 95 -1.32 -16.27 3.78
C ARG A 95 -2.67 -16.63 4.43
N ILE A 96 -3.61 -15.70 4.49
CA ILE A 96 -4.91 -15.92 5.13
C ILE A 96 -5.77 -16.81 4.24
N ASN A 97 -6.36 -17.84 4.86
CA ASN A 97 -7.28 -18.73 4.17
C ASN A 97 -8.69 -18.12 4.09
N THR A 98 -9.09 -17.68 2.91
CA THR A 98 -10.39 -17.03 2.67
C THR A 98 -11.58 -17.98 2.87
N ALA A 99 -11.39 -19.29 2.66
CA ALA A 99 -12.44 -20.27 2.95
C ALA A 99 -12.75 -20.34 4.45
N ARG A 100 -11.71 -20.21 5.30
CA ARG A 100 -11.89 -20.14 6.74
C ARG A 100 -12.61 -18.84 7.18
N MET A 101 -12.32 -17.72 6.54
CA MET A 101 -13.04 -16.46 6.78
C MET A 101 -14.54 -16.61 6.50
N ARG A 102 -14.90 -17.23 5.37
CA ARG A 102 -16.32 -17.52 5.03
C ARG A 102 -16.97 -18.42 6.07
N ALA A 103 -16.28 -19.46 6.52
CA ALA A 103 -16.79 -20.38 7.55
C ALA A 103 -17.07 -19.67 8.89
N HIS A 104 -16.36 -18.56 9.17
CA HIS A 104 -16.61 -17.71 10.34
C HIS A 104 -17.59 -16.55 10.07
N GLY A 105 -18.31 -16.57 8.94
CA GLY A 105 -19.35 -15.61 8.62
C GLY A 105 -18.87 -14.30 7.98
N ASN A 106 -17.57 -14.13 7.72
CA ASN A 106 -17.02 -12.95 7.04
C ASN A 106 -16.88 -13.20 5.53
N THR A 107 -18.02 -13.30 4.84
CA THR A 107 -18.05 -13.60 3.40
C THR A 107 -17.51 -12.44 2.58
N ASP A 108 -17.95 -11.21 2.84
CA ASP A 108 -17.55 -10.02 2.08
C ASP A 108 -16.04 -9.74 2.22
N GLY A 109 -15.53 -9.84 3.44
CA GLY A 109 -14.09 -9.71 3.69
C GLY A 109 -13.27 -10.81 3.01
N ALA A 110 -13.82 -12.04 2.94
CA ALA A 110 -13.17 -13.15 2.26
C ALA A 110 -13.11 -12.96 0.75
N GLU A 111 -14.18 -12.45 0.12
CA GLU A 111 -14.20 -12.15 -1.32
C GLU A 111 -13.24 -11.02 -1.67
N THR A 112 -13.26 -9.95 -0.89
CA THR A 112 -12.35 -8.84 -1.04
C THR A 112 -10.88 -9.29 -0.95
N LEU A 113 -10.55 -10.09 0.06
CA LEU A 113 -9.20 -10.59 0.26
C LEU A 113 -8.78 -11.57 -0.86
N LEU A 114 -9.69 -12.43 -1.32
CA LEU A 114 -9.42 -13.35 -2.43
C LEU A 114 -9.08 -12.58 -3.71
N ASN A 115 -9.84 -11.53 -4.03
CA ASN A 115 -9.59 -10.69 -5.20
C ASN A 115 -8.21 -10.03 -5.11
N LEU A 116 -7.82 -9.55 -3.93
CA LEU A 116 -6.48 -9.00 -3.69
C LEU A 116 -5.37 -10.04 -3.85
N GLN A 117 -5.57 -11.24 -3.30
CA GLN A 117 -4.60 -12.34 -3.43
C GLN A 117 -4.39 -12.70 -4.91
N VAL A 118 -5.45 -12.74 -5.71
CA VAL A 118 -5.37 -12.98 -7.16
C VAL A 118 -4.66 -11.82 -7.87
N GLU A 119 -4.97 -10.57 -7.51
CA GLU A 119 -4.28 -9.40 -8.06
C GLU A 119 -2.77 -9.43 -7.77
N TRP A 120 -2.39 -9.74 -6.52
CA TRP A 120 -0.98 -9.82 -6.14
C TRP A 120 -0.25 -10.97 -6.81
N ALA A 121 -0.88 -12.15 -6.94
CA ALA A 121 -0.31 -13.27 -7.67
C ALA A 121 -0.09 -12.91 -9.15
N THR A 122 -1.05 -12.23 -9.77
CA THR A 122 -0.94 -11.77 -11.16
C THR A 122 0.18 -10.73 -11.32
N ALA A 123 0.28 -9.78 -10.39
CA ALA A 123 1.33 -8.76 -10.41
C ALA A 123 2.71 -9.37 -10.20
N LEU A 124 2.84 -10.35 -9.30
CA LEU A 124 4.09 -11.07 -9.07
C LEU A 124 4.52 -11.83 -10.32
N HIS A 125 3.60 -12.61 -10.92
CA HIS A 125 3.88 -13.32 -12.17
C HIS A 125 4.28 -12.39 -13.31
N ALA A 126 3.60 -11.24 -13.46
CA ALA A 126 3.97 -10.23 -14.45
C ALA A 126 5.37 -9.66 -14.18
N SER A 127 5.71 -9.41 -12.92
CA SER A 127 7.05 -8.94 -12.53
C SER A 127 8.14 -9.96 -12.86
N GLU A 128 7.90 -11.24 -12.61
CA GLU A 128 8.85 -12.33 -12.89
C GLU A 128 9.03 -12.57 -14.39
N THR A 129 7.99 -12.44 -15.19
CA THR A 129 8.01 -12.75 -16.62
C THR A 129 8.41 -11.56 -17.50
N THR A 130 8.03 -10.35 -17.12
CA THR A 130 8.25 -9.14 -17.92
C THR A 130 9.20 -8.12 -17.25
N GLY A 131 9.59 -8.36 -16.01
CA GLY A 131 10.37 -7.43 -15.19
C GLY A 131 9.60 -6.20 -14.72
N VAL A 132 8.29 -6.10 -15.03
CA VAL A 132 7.45 -4.95 -14.68
C VAL A 132 6.13 -5.42 -14.09
N ALA A 133 5.86 -5.07 -12.83
CA ALA A 133 4.57 -5.27 -12.18
C ALA A 133 3.69 -4.02 -12.36
N ILE A 134 2.70 -4.07 -13.22
CA ILE A 134 1.77 -2.96 -13.46
C ILE A 134 0.42 -3.31 -12.82
N LYS A 135 -0.12 -2.44 -11.95
CA LYS A 135 -1.48 -2.59 -11.42
C LYS A 135 -2.49 -2.65 -12.56
N LYS A 136 -3.50 -3.54 -12.45
CA LYS A 136 -4.52 -3.79 -13.48
C LYS A 136 -5.14 -2.52 -14.07
N GLY A 137 -5.50 -1.53 -13.25
CA GLY A 137 -6.04 -0.25 -13.73
C GLY A 137 -5.01 0.67 -14.41
N HIS A 138 -3.71 0.50 -14.13
CA HIS A 138 -2.65 1.29 -14.77
C HIS A 138 -2.30 0.81 -16.18
N ARG A 139 -2.59 -0.45 -16.53
CA ARG A 139 -2.25 -0.99 -17.85
C ARG A 139 -3.02 -0.30 -18.97
N GLU A 140 -4.31 -0.04 -18.76
CA GLU A 140 -5.14 0.69 -19.70
C GLU A 140 -4.72 2.16 -19.79
N GLY A 141 -4.45 2.81 -18.67
CA GLY A 141 -3.94 4.17 -18.60
C GLY A 141 -2.58 4.32 -19.29
N LEU A 142 -1.66 3.35 -19.15
CA LEU A 142 -0.39 3.35 -19.86
C LEU A 142 -0.57 3.14 -21.36
N ALA A 143 -1.49 2.29 -21.80
CA ALA A 143 -1.80 2.12 -23.22
C ALA A 143 -2.36 3.41 -23.83
N THR A 144 -3.27 4.09 -23.12
CA THR A 144 -3.81 5.39 -23.47
C THR A 144 -2.70 6.45 -23.55
N LEU A 145 -1.84 6.52 -22.53
CA LEU A 145 -0.71 7.44 -22.50
C LEU A 145 0.23 7.24 -23.69
N MET A 146 0.59 6.00 -24.00
CA MET A 146 1.44 5.68 -25.17
C MET A 146 0.76 6.06 -26.49
N GLY A 147 -0.56 5.89 -26.59
CA GLY A 147 -1.35 6.35 -27.74
C GLY A 147 -1.30 7.88 -27.89
N LEU A 148 -1.50 8.61 -26.81
CA LEU A 148 -1.45 10.08 -26.78
C LEU A 148 -0.05 10.62 -27.13
N ILE A 149 1.02 10.00 -26.63
CA ILE A 149 2.40 10.38 -26.97
C ILE A 149 2.67 10.19 -28.46
N LYS A 150 2.24 9.06 -29.05
CA LYS A 150 2.37 8.81 -30.49
C LYS A 150 1.57 9.82 -31.31
N ALA A 151 0.33 10.11 -30.91
CA ALA A 151 -0.51 11.11 -31.56
C ALA A 151 0.14 12.50 -31.52
N ARG A 152 0.71 12.89 -30.37
CA ARG A 152 1.40 14.19 -30.23
C ARG A 152 2.61 14.30 -31.18
N VAL A 153 3.37 13.25 -31.39
CA VAL A 153 4.51 13.23 -32.33
C VAL A 153 4.02 13.41 -33.77
N GLY A 154 2.86 12.83 -34.11
CA GLY A 154 2.25 12.95 -35.46
C GLY A 154 1.40 14.19 -35.66
N ALA A 155 1.18 15.04 -34.65
CA ALA A 155 0.28 16.20 -34.75
C ALA A 155 0.79 17.26 -35.72
N ALA A 156 -0.06 17.63 -36.66
CA ALA A 156 0.28 18.57 -37.75
C ALA A 156 0.26 20.03 -37.29
N SER A 157 -0.60 20.39 -36.30
CA SER A 157 -0.78 21.79 -35.87
C SER A 157 -0.27 22.03 -34.43
N ALA A 158 0.07 23.27 -34.11
CA ALA A 158 0.43 23.68 -32.76
C ALA A 158 -0.74 23.51 -31.76
N ALA A 159 -1.97 23.78 -32.23
CA ALA A 159 -3.17 23.62 -31.41
C ALA A 159 -3.41 22.15 -31.00
N GLU A 160 -3.27 21.21 -31.94
CA GLU A 160 -3.34 19.77 -31.65
C GLU A 160 -2.27 19.32 -30.65
N ARG A 161 -1.03 19.79 -30.81
CA ARG A 161 0.05 19.48 -29.89
C ARG A 161 -0.22 19.97 -28.47
N THR A 162 -0.79 21.17 -28.34
CA THR A 162 -1.16 21.71 -27.02
C THR A 162 -2.29 20.91 -26.38
N ALA A 163 -3.34 20.57 -27.14
CA ALA A 163 -4.44 19.74 -26.63
C ALA A 163 -3.97 18.35 -26.18
N LEU A 164 -3.14 17.69 -26.99
CA LEU A 164 -2.58 16.38 -26.66
C LEU A 164 -1.62 16.45 -25.45
N THR A 165 -0.89 17.54 -25.29
CA THR A 165 -0.04 17.75 -24.09
C THR A 165 -0.87 17.84 -22.82
N SER A 166 -2.01 18.54 -22.86
CA SER A 166 -2.93 18.61 -21.72
C SER A 166 -3.56 17.25 -21.39
N LEU A 167 -3.94 16.46 -22.40
CA LEU A 167 -4.45 15.10 -22.19
C LEU A 167 -3.38 14.16 -21.59
N ILE A 168 -2.15 14.25 -22.06
CA ILE A 168 -1.01 13.49 -21.49
C ILE A 168 -0.80 13.87 -20.02
N ALA A 169 -0.85 15.17 -19.69
CA ALA A 169 -0.69 15.64 -18.30
C ALA A 169 -1.80 15.10 -17.39
N ASN A 170 -3.05 15.14 -17.83
CA ASN A 170 -4.18 14.59 -17.08
C ASN A 170 -4.04 13.07 -16.87
N THR A 171 -3.69 12.32 -17.91
CA THR A 171 -3.49 10.87 -17.81
C THR A 171 -2.34 10.53 -16.87
N LEU A 172 -1.24 11.29 -16.87
CA LEU A 172 -0.15 11.12 -15.92
C LEU A 172 -0.60 11.37 -14.48
N ALA A 173 -1.39 12.43 -14.24
CA ALA A 173 -1.94 12.73 -12.92
C ALA A 173 -2.86 11.61 -12.43
N GLU A 174 -3.74 11.06 -13.28
CA GLU A 174 -4.60 9.91 -12.96
C GLU A 174 -3.79 8.65 -12.62
N LEU A 175 -2.64 8.47 -13.27
CA LEU A 175 -1.71 7.37 -12.98
C LEU A 175 -0.82 7.63 -11.75
N GLY A 176 -0.99 8.78 -11.07
CA GLY A 176 -0.19 9.16 -9.90
C GLY A 176 1.28 9.41 -10.23
N GLN A 177 1.59 9.71 -11.49
CA GLN A 177 2.95 10.03 -11.92
C GLN A 177 3.17 11.55 -11.89
N PRO A 178 4.31 12.03 -11.33
CA PRO A 178 4.63 13.46 -11.41
C PRO A 178 4.86 13.87 -12.87
N LEU A 179 4.36 15.08 -13.19
CA LEU A 179 4.70 15.69 -14.48
C LEU A 179 6.21 15.85 -14.58
N PRO A 180 6.84 15.49 -15.73
CA PRO A 180 8.23 15.79 -15.96
C PRO A 180 8.44 17.30 -15.77
N ALA A 181 9.41 17.68 -14.92
CA ALA A 181 9.79 19.08 -14.79
C ALA A 181 10.15 19.60 -16.18
N GLU A 182 9.44 20.61 -16.66
CA GLU A 182 9.87 21.32 -17.86
C GLU A 182 11.29 21.82 -17.59
N LYS A 183 12.26 21.30 -18.36
CA LYS A 183 13.55 21.95 -18.46
C LYS A 183 13.24 23.33 -19.02
N GLN A 184 13.25 24.35 -18.18
CA GLN A 184 13.28 25.73 -18.64
C GLN A 184 14.50 25.83 -19.55
N GLY A 185 14.23 25.95 -20.85
CA GLY A 185 15.28 26.06 -21.84
C GLY A 185 16.11 27.30 -21.53
N GLU A 186 17.38 27.09 -21.22
CA GLU A 186 18.38 28.13 -21.43
C GLU A 186 18.24 28.60 -22.88
N LEU A 187 17.70 29.79 -23.07
CA LEU A 187 17.80 30.48 -24.34
C LEU A 187 19.29 30.62 -24.64
N PRO A 188 19.78 30.12 -25.78
CA PRO A 188 21.14 30.38 -26.17
C PRO A 188 21.27 31.91 -26.31
N GLY A 189 22.21 32.47 -25.55
CA GLY A 189 22.49 33.88 -25.52
C GLY A 189 22.73 34.46 -26.91
N VAL A 190 22.12 35.62 -27.12
CA VAL A 190 22.48 36.56 -28.18
C VAL A 190 23.71 37.31 -27.73
#